data_0e32614ac4c8e779f2f590b9981f97b1
#
_entry.id   0e32614ac4c8e779f2f590b9981f97b1
#
_cell.length_a   1.000
_cell.length_b   1.000
_cell.length_c   1.000
_cell.angle_alpha   90.00
_cell.angle_beta   90.00
_cell.angle_gamma   90.00
#
_symmetry.space_group_name_H-M   'P 1'
#
loop_
_entity.id
_entity.type
_entity.pdbx_description
1 polymer ?
#
loop_
_entity_poly.entity_id
_entity_poly.type
_entity_poly.pdbx_seq_one_letter_code
_entity_poly.pdbx_strand_id
1 'polypeptide(L)'
;MKDKVKSKSKFKSSKIIVTLGFIVAAITLFPMYIMLVNSFKGREQIFTDTLGLPKSLDFSYYLAAIDKMNFFHALFNSLTVTIISTVIIVVLSSMTAWALVRSSSKIADVILMIFIVTMLIPFQSVMIPLMQYMNSWDISSINFSMINTFYGLIFMNVGFGSSLAIFLYHGFIKGVPRSLEEAAMIDGCNKFQIFWKIVFPTLKPVTATVAILNVIGIWNDYLLPSLVLRDPNLRTIPLATFYFFGEFTIQWNM
;
A
#
# COMPACT_ATOMS: atom_id res chain seq x y z
N MET A 1 -48.17 -11.50 -24.80
CA MET A 1 -47.13 -11.59 -25.86
C MET A 1 -45.95 -10.61 -25.65
N LYS A 2 -46.16 -9.43 -25.02
CA LYS A 2 -45.08 -8.43 -24.71
C LYS A 2 -44.08 -8.89 -23.66
N ASP A 3 -44.46 -9.71 -22.69
CA ASP A 3 -43.54 -10.11 -21.58
C ASP A 3 -42.52 -11.19 -22.00
N LYS A 4 -42.86 -12.05 -22.96
CA LYS A 4 -41.89 -13.04 -23.50
C LYS A 4 -40.80 -12.40 -24.36
N VAL A 5 -41.05 -11.28 -25.00
CA VAL A 5 -40.08 -10.55 -25.83
C VAL A 5 -39.08 -9.80 -24.94
N LYS A 6 -39.54 -9.18 -23.83
CA LYS A 6 -38.67 -8.53 -22.86
C LYS A 6 -37.72 -9.51 -22.13
N SER A 7 -38.21 -10.73 -21.81
CA SER A 7 -37.43 -11.78 -21.18
C SER A 7 -36.30 -12.29 -22.09
N LYS A 8 -36.60 -12.52 -23.39
CA LYS A 8 -35.55 -12.95 -24.35
C LYS A 8 -34.48 -11.88 -24.62
N SER A 9 -34.86 -10.60 -24.62
CA SER A 9 -33.90 -9.48 -24.78
C SER A 9 -32.98 -9.34 -23.57
N LYS A 10 -33.50 -9.43 -22.35
CA LYS A 10 -32.68 -9.41 -21.11
C LYS A 10 -31.70 -10.60 -21.04
N PHE A 11 -32.15 -11.79 -21.45
CA PHE A 11 -31.33 -13.00 -21.43
C PHE A 11 -30.20 -12.97 -22.49
N LYS A 12 -30.47 -12.38 -23.66
CA LYS A 12 -29.47 -12.18 -24.72
C LYS A 12 -28.43 -11.12 -24.34
N SER A 13 -28.88 -10.01 -23.73
CA SER A 13 -27.98 -8.96 -23.16
C SER A 13 -27.07 -9.50 -22.06
N SER A 14 -27.62 -10.37 -21.17
CA SER A 14 -26.84 -11.03 -20.12
C SER A 14 -25.72 -11.92 -20.69
N LYS A 15 -26.00 -12.69 -21.75
CA LYS A 15 -24.97 -13.54 -22.38
C LYS A 15 -23.84 -12.73 -23.01
N ILE A 16 -24.18 -11.62 -23.69
CA ILE A 16 -23.17 -10.72 -24.28
C ILE A 16 -22.28 -10.12 -23.20
N ILE A 17 -22.86 -9.63 -22.09
CA ILE A 17 -22.12 -9.06 -20.97
C ILE A 17 -21.18 -10.11 -20.35
N VAL A 18 -21.68 -11.33 -20.15
CA VAL A 18 -20.88 -12.44 -19.62
C VAL A 18 -19.72 -12.80 -20.56
N THR A 19 -19.98 -12.88 -21.88
CA THR A 19 -18.92 -13.16 -22.87
C THR A 19 -17.87 -12.06 -22.89
N LEU A 20 -18.28 -10.79 -22.87
CA LEU A 20 -17.36 -9.66 -22.77
C LEU A 20 -16.54 -9.72 -21.46
N GLY A 21 -17.19 -10.09 -20.35
CA GLY A 21 -16.51 -10.29 -19.06
C GLY A 21 -15.41 -11.37 -19.13
N PHE A 22 -15.69 -12.50 -19.79
CA PHE A 22 -14.67 -13.55 -20.01
C PHE A 22 -13.51 -13.08 -20.89
N ILE A 23 -13.80 -12.33 -21.96
CA ILE A 23 -12.76 -11.77 -22.83
C ILE A 23 -11.85 -10.81 -22.05
N VAL A 24 -12.44 -9.89 -21.28
CA VAL A 24 -11.68 -8.95 -20.44
C VAL A 24 -10.86 -9.70 -19.40
N ALA A 25 -11.45 -10.71 -18.74
CA ALA A 25 -10.74 -11.55 -17.78
C ALA A 25 -9.56 -12.29 -18.42
N ALA A 26 -9.73 -12.88 -19.60
CA ALA A 26 -8.67 -13.56 -20.34
C ALA A 26 -7.53 -12.59 -20.69
N ILE A 27 -7.83 -11.39 -21.19
CA ILE A 27 -6.85 -10.36 -21.50
C ILE A 27 -6.09 -9.93 -20.23
N THR A 28 -6.80 -9.74 -19.11
CA THR A 28 -6.19 -9.33 -17.84
C THR A 28 -5.31 -10.42 -17.22
N LEU A 29 -5.68 -11.70 -17.39
CA LEU A 29 -4.92 -12.84 -16.87
C LEU A 29 -3.75 -13.24 -17.78
N PHE A 30 -3.73 -12.80 -19.03
CA PHE A 30 -2.71 -13.17 -20.00
C PHE A 30 -1.27 -12.83 -19.58
N PRO A 31 -0.97 -11.62 -19.05
CA PRO A 31 0.36 -11.32 -18.51
C PRO A 31 0.75 -12.25 -17.36
N MET A 32 -0.21 -12.61 -16.48
CA MET A 32 0.04 -13.55 -15.37
C MET A 32 0.37 -14.96 -15.89
N TYR A 33 -0.32 -15.41 -16.95
CA TYR A 33 0.01 -16.67 -17.63
C TYR A 33 1.44 -16.66 -18.16
N ILE A 34 1.86 -15.58 -18.86
CA ILE A 34 3.22 -15.43 -19.38
C ILE A 34 4.25 -15.49 -18.25
N MET A 35 4.03 -14.78 -17.16
CA MET A 35 4.92 -14.80 -15.99
C MET A 35 5.04 -16.21 -15.43
N LEU A 36 3.91 -16.88 -15.17
CA LEU A 36 3.88 -18.20 -14.55
C LEU A 36 4.57 -19.25 -15.44
N VAL A 37 4.29 -19.26 -16.74
CA VAL A 37 4.86 -20.24 -17.66
C VAL A 37 6.36 -20.02 -17.85
N ASN A 38 6.82 -18.79 -17.94
CA ASN A 38 8.23 -18.48 -18.15
C ASN A 38 9.08 -18.61 -16.88
N SER A 39 8.48 -18.56 -15.67
CA SER A 39 9.21 -18.76 -14.42
C SER A 39 9.83 -20.18 -14.27
N PHE A 40 9.37 -21.15 -15.05
CA PHE A 40 9.93 -22.51 -15.11
C PHE A 40 10.88 -22.74 -16.28
N LYS A 41 11.11 -21.73 -17.14
CA LYS A 41 11.93 -21.87 -18.35
C LYS A 41 13.33 -21.30 -18.15
N GLY A 42 14.31 -21.95 -18.73
CA GLY A 42 15.63 -21.36 -18.87
C GLY A 42 15.63 -20.19 -19.87
N ARG A 43 16.64 -19.34 -19.77
CA ARG A 43 16.76 -18.10 -20.57
C ARG A 43 16.60 -18.37 -22.09
N GLU A 44 17.23 -19.40 -22.63
CA GLU A 44 17.15 -19.76 -24.05
C GLU A 44 15.69 -20.09 -24.45
N GLN A 45 14.99 -20.87 -23.63
CA GLN A 45 13.60 -21.24 -23.89
C GLN A 45 12.66 -20.07 -23.83
N ILE A 46 12.88 -19.08 -22.94
CA ILE A 46 12.07 -17.86 -22.86
C ILE A 46 12.14 -17.09 -24.17
N PHE A 47 13.33 -16.94 -24.76
CA PHE A 47 13.50 -16.20 -26.01
C PHE A 47 13.04 -16.97 -27.27
N THR A 48 13.09 -18.30 -27.26
CA THR A 48 12.68 -19.12 -28.42
C THR A 48 11.18 -19.45 -28.39
N ASP A 49 10.58 -19.61 -27.22
CA ASP A 49 9.17 -19.97 -27.06
C ASP A 49 8.58 -19.32 -25.79
N THR A 50 8.21 -18.05 -25.88
CA THR A 50 7.66 -17.27 -24.75
C THR A 50 6.26 -17.72 -24.33
N LEU A 51 5.44 -18.22 -25.27
CA LEU A 51 4.02 -18.52 -25.02
C LEU A 51 3.73 -19.99 -24.75
N GLY A 52 4.60 -20.90 -25.19
CA GLY A 52 4.42 -22.33 -25.00
C GLY A 52 4.59 -22.75 -23.54
N LEU A 53 4.21 -23.98 -23.24
CA LEU A 53 4.39 -24.55 -21.90
C LEU A 53 5.88 -24.90 -21.64
N PRO A 54 6.34 -24.87 -20.40
CA PRO A 54 7.71 -25.28 -20.06
C PRO A 54 7.92 -26.76 -20.38
N LYS A 55 9.09 -27.11 -20.85
CA LYS A 55 9.46 -28.52 -21.16
C LYS A 55 9.60 -29.37 -19.89
N SER A 56 9.94 -28.73 -18.76
CA SER A 56 10.03 -29.33 -17.44
C SER A 56 9.67 -28.29 -16.38
N LEU A 57 9.14 -28.74 -15.25
CA LEU A 57 8.91 -27.87 -14.07
C LEU A 57 10.21 -27.83 -13.27
N ASP A 58 11.06 -26.87 -13.60
CA ASP A 58 12.35 -26.69 -12.92
C ASP A 58 12.22 -25.66 -11.80
N PHE A 59 12.28 -26.10 -10.56
CA PHE A 59 12.22 -25.24 -9.36
C PHE A 59 13.58 -24.69 -8.95
N SER A 60 14.67 -25.05 -9.64
CA SER A 60 16.01 -24.55 -9.30
C SER A 60 16.13 -23.04 -9.42
N TYR A 61 15.40 -22.43 -10.37
CA TYR A 61 15.34 -20.98 -10.54
C TYR A 61 14.71 -20.28 -9.32
N TYR A 62 13.67 -20.87 -8.74
CA TYR A 62 13.05 -20.34 -7.52
C TYR A 62 13.98 -20.41 -6.32
N LEU A 63 14.68 -21.55 -6.14
CA LEU A 63 15.65 -21.71 -5.07
C LEU A 63 16.80 -20.72 -5.22
N ALA A 64 17.32 -20.56 -6.44
CA ALA A 64 18.37 -19.61 -6.73
C ALA A 64 17.92 -18.16 -6.50
N ALA A 65 16.67 -17.81 -6.84
CA ALA A 65 16.11 -16.49 -6.60
C ALA A 65 15.94 -16.24 -5.09
N ILE A 66 15.41 -17.21 -4.33
CA ILE A 66 15.26 -17.12 -2.86
C ILE A 66 16.62 -16.86 -2.20
N ASP A 67 17.65 -17.58 -2.61
CA ASP A 67 19.00 -17.43 -2.05
C ASP A 67 19.62 -16.08 -2.41
N LYS A 68 19.63 -15.72 -3.71
CA LYS A 68 20.23 -14.47 -4.21
C LYS A 68 19.63 -13.20 -3.60
N MET A 69 18.31 -13.16 -3.41
CA MET A 69 17.65 -12.00 -2.84
C MET A 69 17.58 -12.03 -1.31
N ASN A 70 18.08 -13.09 -0.67
CA ASN A 70 17.87 -13.34 0.77
C ASN A 70 16.38 -13.19 1.15
N PHE A 71 15.52 -13.93 0.44
CA PHE A 71 14.07 -13.75 0.40
C PHE A 71 13.43 -13.64 1.78
N PHE A 72 13.74 -14.55 2.68
CA PHE A 72 13.11 -14.56 4.02
C PHE A 72 13.46 -13.32 4.84
N HIS A 73 14.67 -12.82 4.68
CA HIS A 73 15.09 -11.58 5.34
C HIS A 73 14.37 -10.36 4.73
N ALA A 74 14.33 -10.26 3.40
CA ALA A 74 13.60 -9.21 2.69
C ALA A 74 12.09 -9.26 2.97
N LEU A 75 11.51 -10.47 3.11
CA LEU A 75 10.11 -10.67 3.50
C LEU A 75 9.84 -10.12 4.91
N PHE A 76 10.70 -10.47 5.88
CA PHE A 76 10.57 -9.97 7.24
C PHE A 76 10.70 -8.43 7.30
N ASN A 77 11.63 -7.86 6.56
CA ASN A 77 11.80 -6.41 6.44
C ASN A 77 10.54 -5.75 5.87
N SER A 78 10.01 -6.27 4.76
CA SER A 78 8.78 -5.77 4.14
C SER A 78 7.58 -5.85 5.08
N LEU A 79 7.40 -6.98 5.77
CA LEU A 79 6.34 -7.15 6.76
C LEU A 79 6.47 -6.15 7.91
N THR A 80 7.67 -6.00 8.45
CA THR A 80 7.96 -5.08 9.56
C THR A 80 7.63 -3.64 9.19
N VAL A 81 8.17 -3.15 8.06
CA VAL A 81 7.92 -1.78 7.60
C VAL A 81 6.43 -1.56 7.31
N THR A 82 5.80 -2.49 6.57
CA THR A 82 4.40 -2.35 6.17
C THR A 82 3.45 -2.36 7.37
N ILE A 83 3.60 -3.33 8.28
CA ILE A 83 2.71 -3.47 9.44
C ILE A 83 2.87 -2.28 10.38
N ILE A 84 4.10 -1.93 10.76
CA ILE A 84 4.34 -0.86 11.72
C ILE A 84 3.87 0.48 11.14
N SER A 85 4.22 0.80 9.89
CA SER A 85 3.77 2.03 9.23
C SER A 85 2.24 2.11 9.17
N THR A 86 1.58 1.03 8.73
CA THR A 86 0.11 0.99 8.62
C THR A 86 -0.57 1.17 9.97
N VAL A 87 -0.10 0.50 11.02
CA VAL A 87 -0.67 0.65 12.37
C VAL A 87 -0.54 2.08 12.86
N ILE A 88 0.63 2.69 12.70
CA ILE A 88 0.86 4.09 13.11
C ILE A 88 -0.04 5.05 12.30
N ILE A 89 -0.14 4.86 10.97
CA ILE A 89 -1.01 5.66 10.10
C ILE A 89 -2.47 5.54 10.56
N VAL A 90 -2.98 4.33 10.78
CA VAL A 90 -4.36 4.08 11.21
C VAL A 90 -4.65 4.80 12.53
N VAL A 91 -3.79 4.64 13.53
CA VAL A 91 -3.98 5.23 14.85
C VAL A 91 -3.92 6.76 14.79
N LEU A 92 -2.82 7.31 14.27
CA LEU A 92 -2.62 8.76 14.25
C LEU A 92 -3.64 9.46 13.36
N SER A 93 -3.94 8.92 12.18
CA SER A 93 -4.87 9.54 11.24
C SER A 93 -6.32 9.51 11.74
N SER A 94 -6.74 8.41 12.38
CA SER A 94 -8.09 8.33 12.95
C SER A 94 -8.28 9.30 14.12
N MET A 95 -7.28 9.44 15.00
CA MET A 95 -7.31 10.41 16.10
C MET A 95 -7.30 11.85 15.58
N THR A 96 -6.43 12.15 14.61
CA THR A 96 -6.34 13.46 13.98
C THR A 96 -7.64 13.83 13.30
N ALA A 97 -8.21 12.96 12.48
CA ALA A 97 -9.48 13.19 11.79
C ALA A 97 -10.62 13.39 12.78
N TRP A 98 -10.68 12.61 13.87
CA TRP A 98 -11.68 12.80 14.92
C TRP A 98 -11.55 14.18 15.57
N ALA A 99 -10.35 14.59 15.96
CA ALA A 99 -10.11 15.91 16.54
C ALA A 99 -10.53 17.04 15.58
N LEU A 100 -10.19 16.93 14.29
CA LEU A 100 -10.56 17.91 13.26
C LEU A 100 -12.08 18.00 13.07
N VAL A 101 -12.78 16.87 12.97
CA VAL A 101 -14.25 16.85 12.79
C VAL A 101 -15.00 17.38 14.01
N ARG A 102 -14.48 17.16 15.22
CA ARG A 102 -15.13 17.61 16.46
C ARG A 102 -14.77 19.05 16.83
N SER A 103 -13.70 19.59 16.25
CA SER A 103 -13.37 21.02 16.38
C SER A 103 -14.26 21.85 15.45
N SER A 104 -14.90 22.89 15.99
CA SER A 104 -15.66 23.88 15.21
C SER A 104 -14.80 25.08 14.78
N SER A 105 -13.48 24.95 14.84
CA SER A 105 -12.51 26.00 14.57
C SER A 105 -12.17 26.09 13.08
N LYS A 106 -12.06 27.31 12.54
CA LYS A 106 -11.51 27.56 11.19
C LYS A 106 -10.09 27.03 11.02
N ILE A 107 -9.33 26.92 12.12
CA ILE A 107 -7.98 26.34 12.10
C ILE A 107 -8.04 24.85 11.72
N ALA A 108 -9.05 24.11 12.21
CA ALA A 108 -9.22 22.70 11.86
C ALA A 108 -9.48 22.52 10.35
N ASP A 109 -10.26 23.43 9.75
CA ASP A 109 -10.52 23.41 8.31
C ASP A 109 -9.23 23.70 7.50
N VAL A 110 -8.41 24.66 7.97
CA VAL A 110 -7.12 24.97 7.35
C VAL A 110 -6.16 23.77 7.46
N ILE A 111 -6.05 23.13 8.63
CA ILE A 111 -5.21 21.95 8.81
C ILE A 111 -5.67 20.82 7.88
N LEU A 112 -6.97 20.56 7.79
CA LEU A 112 -7.50 19.57 6.86
C LEU A 112 -7.14 19.91 5.41
N MET A 113 -7.27 21.19 5.02
CA MET A 113 -6.92 21.64 3.69
C MET A 113 -5.44 21.41 3.37
N ILE A 114 -4.54 21.64 4.34
CA ILE A 114 -3.11 21.33 4.19
C ILE A 114 -2.90 19.84 3.88
N PHE A 115 -3.54 18.93 4.62
CA PHE A 115 -3.45 17.49 4.34
C PHE A 115 -3.98 17.14 2.94
N ILE A 116 -5.08 17.75 2.50
CA ILE A 116 -5.63 17.51 1.15
C ILE A 116 -4.66 18.00 0.06
N VAL A 117 -4.08 19.20 0.23
CA VAL A 117 -3.14 19.78 -0.74
C VAL A 117 -1.87 18.93 -0.85
N THR A 118 -1.36 18.39 0.26
CA THR A 118 -0.16 17.54 0.23
C THR A 118 -0.35 16.27 -0.58
N MET A 119 -1.57 15.73 -0.71
CA MET A 119 -1.87 14.58 -1.58
C MET A 119 -1.69 14.88 -3.07
N LEU A 120 -1.78 16.15 -3.49
CA LEU A 120 -1.65 16.57 -4.89
C LEU A 120 -0.18 16.75 -5.31
N ILE A 121 0.74 16.76 -4.35
CA ILE A 121 2.17 16.92 -4.62
C ILE A 121 2.75 15.57 -5.00
N PRO A 122 3.25 15.37 -6.24
CA PRO A 122 3.85 14.10 -6.63
C PRO A 122 5.15 13.86 -5.84
N PHE A 123 5.33 12.64 -5.34
CA PHE A 123 6.51 12.27 -4.55
C PHE A 123 7.83 12.58 -5.26
N GLN A 124 7.87 12.38 -6.58
CA GLN A 124 9.06 12.63 -7.42
C GLN A 124 9.56 14.07 -7.35
N SER A 125 8.66 15.03 -7.12
CA SER A 125 9.03 16.46 -7.00
C SER A 125 9.69 16.79 -5.67
N VAL A 126 9.41 16.01 -4.62
CA VAL A 126 9.90 16.26 -3.26
C VAL A 126 11.00 15.30 -2.82
N MET A 127 11.26 14.21 -3.56
CA MET A 127 12.17 13.15 -3.14
C MET A 127 13.60 13.64 -2.87
N ILE A 128 14.15 14.52 -3.72
CA ILE A 128 15.53 15.02 -3.54
C ILE A 128 15.63 15.96 -2.33
N PRO A 129 14.80 17.03 -2.20
CA PRO A 129 14.83 17.86 -0.99
C PRO A 129 14.48 17.08 0.27
N LEU A 130 13.60 16.07 0.20
CA LEU A 130 13.30 15.19 1.33
C LEU A 130 14.54 14.43 1.80
N MET A 131 15.29 13.83 0.87
CA MET A 131 16.51 13.09 1.23
C MET A 131 17.59 14.03 1.81
N GLN A 132 17.74 15.22 1.27
CA GLN A 132 18.65 16.22 1.82
C GLN A 132 18.25 16.61 3.25
N TYR A 133 16.96 16.87 3.47
CA TYR A 133 16.43 17.21 4.79
C TYR A 133 16.59 16.06 5.79
N MET A 134 16.23 14.82 5.41
CA MET A 134 16.38 13.65 6.28
C MET A 134 17.86 13.34 6.60
N ASN A 135 18.76 13.57 5.66
CA ASN A 135 20.19 13.41 5.90
C ASN A 135 20.76 14.47 6.88
N SER A 136 20.15 15.67 6.95
CA SER A 136 20.55 16.68 7.93
C SER A 136 20.20 16.32 9.38
N TRP A 137 19.34 15.30 9.59
CA TRP A 137 19.00 14.74 10.90
C TRP A 137 19.95 13.63 11.33
N ASP A 138 21.10 13.51 10.68
CA ASP A 138 22.19 12.62 11.10
C ASP A 138 22.95 13.25 12.27
N ILE A 139 22.79 12.66 13.45
CA ILE A 139 23.47 13.10 14.67
C ILE A 139 24.47 12.02 15.06
N SER A 140 25.66 12.10 14.48
CA SER A 140 26.73 11.13 14.66
C SER A 140 27.17 10.93 16.13
N SER A 141 27.01 11.95 16.97
CA SER A 141 27.34 11.88 18.41
C SER A 141 26.45 10.87 19.18
N ILE A 142 25.26 10.52 18.68
CA ILE A 142 24.35 9.55 19.30
C ILE A 142 23.96 8.40 18.33
N ASN A 143 24.69 8.25 17.23
CA ASN A 143 24.41 7.26 16.17
C ASN A 143 22.95 7.29 15.67
N PHE A 144 22.36 8.48 15.58
CA PHE A 144 21.00 8.66 15.09
C PHE A 144 21.04 9.12 13.64
N SER A 145 20.43 8.38 12.74
CA SER A 145 20.27 8.75 11.32
C SER A 145 18.92 8.33 10.80
N MET A 146 18.23 9.23 10.10
CA MET A 146 16.96 8.93 9.42
C MET A 146 17.16 8.17 8.10
N ILE A 147 18.37 8.17 7.58
CA ILE A 147 18.75 7.43 6.37
C ILE A 147 19.38 6.10 6.77
N ASN A 148 19.14 5.09 5.94
CA ASN A 148 19.60 3.71 6.14
C ASN A 148 19.08 3.05 7.42
N THR A 149 17.82 3.35 7.78
CA THR A 149 17.17 2.80 8.98
C THR A 149 15.68 2.55 8.71
N PHE A 150 15.10 1.54 9.40
CA PHE A 150 13.68 1.28 9.32
C PHE A 150 12.82 2.36 9.95
N TYR A 151 13.26 2.94 11.07
CA TYR A 151 12.49 4.01 11.71
C TYR A 151 12.40 5.26 10.84
N GLY A 152 13.45 5.59 10.08
CA GLY A 152 13.41 6.67 9.10
C GLY A 152 12.44 6.37 7.94
N LEU A 153 12.49 5.16 7.39
CA LEU A 153 11.55 4.74 6.34
C LEU A 153 10.10 4.72 6.85
N ILE A 154 9.86 4.19 8.06
CA ILE A 154 8.53 4.18 8.70
C ILE A 154 8.03 5.61 8.91
N PHE A 155 8.87 6.51 9.42
CA PHE A 155 8.52 7.92 9.63
C PHE A 155 8.07 8.59 8.32
N MET A 156 8.81 8.38 7.23
CA MET A 156 8.45 8.92 5.91
C MET A 156 7.16 8.31 5.37
N ASN A 157 6.97 6.98 5.49
CA ASN A 157 5.74 6.31 5.12
C ASN A 157 4.53 6.86 5.89
N VAL A 158 4.67 7.10 7.20
CA VAL A 158 3.63 7.70 8.03
C VAL A 158 3.31 9.12 7.55
N GLY A 159 4.31 9.93 7.23
CA GLY A 159 4.11 11.27 6.69
C GLY A 159 3.28 11.27 5.41
N PHE A 160 3.64 10.47 4.42
CA PHE A 160 2.93 10.41 3.13
C PHE A 160 1.57 9.70 3.23
N GLY A 161 1.48 8.58 3.97
CA GLY A 161 0.26 7.80 4.09
C GLY A 161 -0.84 8.46 4.91
N SER A 162 -0.47 9.34 5.86
CA SER A 162 -1.43 9.98 6.78
C SER A 162 -2.40 10.92 6.08
N SER A 163 -2.00 11.61 5.02
CA SER A 163 -2.86 12.60 4.35
C SER A 163 -4.13 11.97 3.80
N LEU A 164 -4.00 10.90 2.99
CA LEU A 164 -5.14 10.17 2.46
C LEU A 164 -5.96 9.52 3.58
N ALA A 165 -5.30 8.95 4.58
CA ALA A 165 -5.96 8.31 5.70
C ALA A 165 -6.82 9.31 6.50
N ILE A 166 -6.28 10.49 6.83
CA ILE A 166 -7.01 11.57 7.52
C ILE A 166 -8.23 12.02 6.70
N PHE A 167 -8.07 12.19 5.39
CA PHE A 167 -9.17 12.56 4.50
C PHE A 167 -10.31 11.53 4.53
N LEU A 168 -9.99 10.24 4.42
CA LEU A 168 -10.98 9.16 4.47
C LEU A 168 -11.67 9.08 5.82
N TYR A 169 -10.91 9.10 6.92
CA TYR A 169 -11.48 9.11 8.27
C TYR A 169 -12.33 10.35 8.52
N HIS A 170 -11.89 11.53 8.11
CA HIS A 170 -12.64 12.77 8.28
C HIS A 170 -14.01 12.71 7.58
N GLY A 171 -14.05 12.19 6.34
CA GLY A 171 -15.30 11.99 5.61
C GLY A 171 -16.26 11.04 6.34
N PHE A 172 -15.74 9.93 6.86
CA PHE A 172 -16.55 8.92 7.56
C PHE A 172 -17.04 9.40 8.93
N ILE A 173 -16.18 10.05 9.72
CA ILE A 173 -16.51 10.52 11.09
C ILE A 173 -17.61 11.59 11.06
N LYS A 174 -17.74 12.38 9.99
CA LYS A 174 -18.86 13.33 9.83
C LYS A 174 -20.23 12.65 9.90
N GLY A 175 -20.32 11.40 9.49
CA GLY A 175 -21.55 10.60 9.57
C GLY A 175 -21.81 9.96 10.94
N VAL A 176 -20.84 9.99 11.86
CA VAL A 176 -20.99 9.42 13.22
C VAL A 176 -21.71 10.41 14.13
N PRO A 177 -22.89 10.03 14.69
CA PRO A 177 -23.65 10.94 15.57
C PRO A 177 -22.86 11.36 16.80
N ARG A 178 -22.85 12.65 17.11
CA ARG A 178 -22.20 13.20 18.32
C ARG A 178 -22.88 12.72 19.62
N SER A 179 -24.15 12.38 19.57
CA SER A 179 -24.91 11.88 20.72
C SER A 179 -24.30 10.63 21.37
N LEU A 180 -23.59 9.79 20.60
CA LEU A 180 -22.88 8.63 21.16
C LEU A 180 -21.72 9.05 22.07
N GLU A 181 -21.00 10.11 21.69
CA GLU A 181 -19.90 10.65 22.48
C GLU A 181 -20.39 11.42 23.68
N GLU A 182 -21.50 12.17 23.52
CA GLU A 182 -22.17 12.92 24.60
C GLU A 182 -22.72 11.98 25.67
N ALA A 183 -23.37 10.87 25.29
CA ALA A 183 -23.83 9.84 26.22
C ALA A 183 -22.65 9.25 27.01
N ALA A 184 -21.56 8.92 26.35
CA ALA A 184 -20.37 8.40 27.01
C ALA A 184 -19.70 9.43 27.95
N MET A 185 -19.80 10.73 27.64
CA MET A 185 -19.35 11.80 28.57
C MET A 185 -20.21 11.85 29.83
N ILE A 186 -21.54 11.70 29.70
CA ILE A 186 -22.46 11.64 30.83
C ILE A 186 -22.15 10.41 31.72
N ASP A 187 -21.79 9.30 31.11
CA ASP A 187 -21.33 8.06 31.78
C ASP A 187 -19.94 8.17 32.41
N GLY A 188 -19.31 9.37 32.39
CA GLY A 188 -18.03 9.65 33.03
C GLY A 188 -16.79 9.23 32.20
N CYS A 189 -16.92 8.88 30.92
CA CYS A 189 -15.79 8.56 30.08
C CYS A 189 -14.95 9.80 29.73
N ASN A 190 -13.63 9.70 29.86
CA ASN A 190 -12.73 10.74 29.37
C ASN A 190 -12.57 10.64 27.82
N LYS A 191 -11.99 11.68 27.20
CA LYS A 191 -11.84 11.77 25.74
C LYS A 191 -11.11 10.57 25.13
N PHE A 192 -10.08 10.05 25.80
CA PHE A 192 -9.34 8.90 25.33
C PHE A 192 -10.19 7.61 25.35
N GLN A 193 -10.99 7.43 26.40
CA GLN A 193 -11.94 6.32 26.51
C GLN A 193 -13.04 6.42 25.46
N ILE A 194 -13.58 7.63 25.21
CA ILE A 194 -14.57 7.87 24.16
C ILE A 194 -13.99 7.49 22.80
N PHE A 195 -12.76 7.93 22.48
CA PHE A 195 -12.14 7.56 21.24
C PHE A 195 -12.03 6.04 21.08
N TRP A 196 -11.38 5.34 22.02
CA TRP A 196 -11.07 3.93 21.87
C TRP A 196 -12.27 2.99 22.04
N LYS A 197 -13.23 3.35 22.91
CA LYS A 197 -14.38 2.49 23.22
C LYS A 197 -15.61 2.77 22.36
N ILE A 198 -15.79 3.99 21.87
CA ILE A 198 -16.98 4.40 21.14
C ILE A 198 -16.64 4.74 19.68
N VAL A 199 -15.75 5.72 19.46
CA VAL A 199 -15.47 6.23 18.10
C VAL A 199 -14.73 5.20 17.26
N PHE A 200 -13.54 4.75 17.69
CA PHE A 200 -12.69 3.87 16.91
C PHE A 200 -13.37 2.56 16.48
N PRO A 201 -14.17 1.87 17.32
CA PRO A 201 -14.93 0.70 16.88
C PRO A 201 -15.96 0.99 15.79
N THR A 202 -16.56 2.18 15.76
CA THR A 202 -17.50 2.57 14.70
C THR A 202 -16.78 2.81 13.36
N LEU A 203 -15.48 3.11 13.41
CA LEU A 203 -14.63 3.35 12.22
C LEU A 203 -14.13 2.08 11.55
N LYS A 204 -14.45 0.87 12.04
CA LYS A 204 -13.96 -0.40 11.48
C LYS A 204 -14.03 -0.50 9.95
N PRO A 205 -15.16 -0.12 9.28
CA PRO A 205 -15.25 -0.25 7.83
C PRO A 205 -14.23 0.63 7.10
N VAL A 206 -14.11 1.91 7.49
CA VAL A 206 -13.14 2.83 6.89
C VAL A 206 -11.71 2.47 7.29
N THR A 207 -11.50 1.95 8.50
CA THR A 207 -10.19 1.46 8.97
C THR A 207 -9.69 0.32 8.09
N ALA A 208 -10.56 -0.63 7.71
CA ALA A 208 -10.19 -1.69 6.77
C ALA A 208 -9.76 -1.11 5.41
N THR A 209 -10.50 -0.11 4.90
CA THR A 209 -10.15 0.56 3.64
C THR A 209 -8.79 1.26 3.74
N VAL A 210 -8.57 2.05 4.79
CA VAL A 210 -7.30 2.75 5.04
C VAL A 210 -6.15 1.76 5.17
N ALA A 211 -6.35 0.67 5.93
CA ALA A 211 -5.33 -0.36 6.11
C ALA A 211 -4.97 -1.04 4.79
N ILE A 212 -5.95 -1.46 4.00
CA ILE A 212 -5.73 -2.11 2.70
C ILE A 212 -4.96 -1.18 1.74
N LEU A 213 -5.37 0.08 1.63
CA LEU A 213 -4.71 1.04 0.74
C LEU A 213 -3.25 1.29 1.15
N ASN A 214 -2.98 1.46 2.45
CA ASN A 214 -1.62 1.66 2.94
C ASN A 214 -0.77 0.38 2.83
N VAL A 215 -1.32 -0.78 3.16
CA VAL A 215 -0.62 -2.06 3.00
C VAL A 215 -0.21 -2.27 1.54
N ILE A 216 -1.13 -2.09 0.59
CA ILE A 216 -0.82 -2.24 -0.84
C ILE A 216 0.22 -1.20 -1.28
N GLY A 217 0.07 0.06 -0.87
CA GLY A 217 0.99 1.14 -1.23
C GLY A 217 2.40 0.89 -0.71
N ILE A 218 2.56 0.66 0.59
CA ILE A 218 3.85 0.47 1.26
C ILE A 218 4.52 -0.84 0.83
N TRP A 219 3.73 -1.93 0.71
CA TRP A 219 4.24 -3.23 0.29
C TRP A 219 4.86 -3.21 -1.12
N ASN A 220 4.23 -2.49 -2.04
CA ASN A 220 4.68 -2.42 -3.44
C ASN A 220 5.64 -1.26 -3.70
N ASP A 221 5.94 -0.43 -2.70
CA ASP A 221 6.83 0.70 -2.89
C ASP A 221 8.28 0.25 -3.07
N TYR A 222 8.86 0.67 -4.16
CA TYR A 222 10.26 0.52 -4.48
C TYR A 222 11.03 1.85 -4.30
N LEU A 223 10.39 2.97 -4.69
CA LEU A 223 11.11 4.23 -4.88
C LEU A 223 11.59 4.83 -3.55
N LEU A 224 10.73 4.98 -2.56
CA LEU A 224 11.13 5.51 -1.27
C LEU A 224 12.13 4.60 -0.54
N PRO A 225 11.92 3.27 -0.43
CA PRO A 225 12.93 2.36 0.12
C PRO A 225 14.28 2.44 -0.60
N SER A 226 14.32 2.59 -1.91
CA SER A 226 15.57 2.67 -2.69
C SER A 226 16.41 3.92 -2.37
N LEU A 227 15.75 5.00 -2.00
CA LEU A 227 16.41 6.25 -1.60
C LEU A 227 16.91 6.21 -0.14
N VAL A 228 16.15 5.52 0.72
CA VAL A 228 16.40 5.52 2.18
C VAL A 228 17.34 4.39 2.60
N LEU A 229 17.12 3.17 2.10
CA LEU A 229 17.82 1.96 2.53
C LEU A 229 19.04 1.67 1.64
N ARG A 230 20.23 1.84 2.16
CA ARG A 230 21.50 1.59 1.45
C ARG A 230 22.09 0.22 1.76
N ASP A 231 21.89 -0.26 3.00
CA ASP A 231 22.42 -1.56 3.44
C ASP A 231 21.61 -2.71 2.77
N PRO A 232 22.29 -3.67 2.14
CA PRO A 232 21.66 -4.86 1.58
C PRO A 232 20.77 -5.63 2.58
N ASN A 233 21.12 -5.63 3.85
CA ASN A 233 20.36 -6.32 4.89
C ASN A 233 19.04 -5.63 5.26
N LEU A 234 18.84 -4.37 4.89
CA LEU A 234 17.63 -3.62 5.16
C LEU A 234 16.62 -3.66 3.99
N ARG A 235 16.96 -4.32 2.89
CA ARG A 235 16.12 -4.31 1.69
C ARG A 235 14.76 -4.93 1.92
N THR A 236 13.73 -4.28 1.37
CA THR A 236 12.38 -4.82 1.22
C THR A 236 12.29 -5.72 -0.02
N ILE A 237 11.24 -6.54 -0.16
CA ILE A 237 11.05 -7.41 -1.32
C ILE A 237 11.11 -6.64 -2.64
N PRO A 238 10.36 -5.52 -2.87
CA PRO A 238 10.47 -4.78 -4.11
C PRO A 238 11.88 -4.28 -4.39
N LEU A 239 12.60 -3.86 -3.35
CA LEU A 239 13.99 -3.41 -3.49
C LEU A 239 14.96 -4.56 -3.77
N ALA A 240 14.74 -5.73 -3.18
CA ALA A 240 15.55 -6.93 -3.41
C ALA A 240 15.32 -7.52 -4.82
N THR A 241 14.07 -7.53 -5.30
CA THR A 241 13.75 -8.01 -6.66
C THR A 241 14.37 -7.16 -7.76
N PHE A 242 14.58 -5.87 -7.53
CA PHE A 242 15.24 -5.00 -8.50
C PHE A 242 16.69 -5.41 -8.79
N TYR A 243 17.33 -6.19 -7.93
CA TYR A 243 18.66 -6.74 -8.14
C TYR A 243 18.76 -7.72 -9.32
N PHE A 244 17.64 -8.34 -9.73
CA PHE A 244 17.61 -9.19 -10.93
C PHE A 244 17.64 -8.39 -12.24
N PHE A 245 17.43 -7.07 -12.16
CA PHE A 245 17.66 -6.13 -13.24
C PHE A 245 19.11 -5.62 -13.17
N GLY A 246 20.10 -6.48 -13.44
CA GLY A 246 21.50 -6.08 -13.48
C GLY A 246 21.78 -5.05 -14.59
N GLU A 247 22.83 -4.24 -14.44
CA GLU A 247 23.17 -3.16 -15.38
C GLU A 247 23.31 -3.61 -16.84
N PHE A 248 23.64 -4.88 -17.09
CA PHE A 248 23.92 -5.40 -18.43
C PHE A 248 23.09 -6.64 -18.79
N THR A 249 22.43 -7.30 -17.84
CA THR A 249 21.65 -8.51 -18.10
C THR A 249 20.45 -8.64 -17.18
N ILE A 250 19.26 -8.70 -17.77
CA ILE A 250 18.03 -9.02 -17.03
C ILE A 250 17.91 -10.54 -16.93
N GLN A 251 17.74 -11.04 -15.71
CA GLN A 251 17.52 -12.46 -15.46
C GLN A 251 16.03 -12.76 -15.49
N TRP A 252 15.46 -12.92 -16.68
CA TRP A 252 14.03 -13.10 -16.94
C TRP A 252 13.41 -14.37 -16.33
N ASN A 253 14.24 -15.30 -15.87
CA ASN A 253 13.87 -16.60 -15.31
C ASN A 253 13.92 -16.67 -13.77
N MET A 254 14.18 -15.54 -13.12
CA MET A 254 14.25 -15.47 -11.64
C MET A 254 13.29 -14.45 -11.07
#